data_23463403450a63bcdabd4559d09851a0
#
_entry.id   23463403450a63bcdabd4559d09851a0
#
_cell.length_a   1.000
_cell.length_b   1.000
_cell.length_c   1.000
_cell.angle_alpha   90.00
_cell.angle_beta   90.00
_cell.angle_gamma   90.00
#
_symmetry.space_group_name_H-M   'P 1'
#
loop_
_entity.id
_entity.type
_entity.pdbx_description
1 polymer ?
#
loop_
_entity_poly.entity_id
_entity_poly.type
_entity_poly.pdbx_seq_one_letter_code
_entity_poly.pdbx_strand_id
1 'polypeptide(L)'
;MKNLKFITLLLITLISVTSCSSDDDSAPEIINEEEVITDVTLTFTDANSNATTYTFTDPQYRDENYVAPTISLTSGETYQVETNFYNNSDPNDPEVITEEVMEERDDHFLTYGFVDSDISLTRTDGAMSTDSNGIQIGLSTQWVAGAAGNGEAIVSLIHQPESKDTSNPNGAVVGGETDVQVSFDIEIQ
;
A
#
# COMPACT_ATOMS: atom_id res chain seq x y z
N MET A 1 -5.69 -82.73 -6.26
CA MET A 1 -5.55 -81.60 -7.17
C MET A 1 -6.78 -80.66 -7.16
N LYS A 2 -7.69 -80.75 -6.15
CA LYS A 2 -8.86 -79.87 -6.06
C LYS A 2 -8.63 -78.63 -5.20
N ASN A 3 -7.61 -78.63 -4.37
CA ASN A 3 -7.39 -77.51 -3.41
C ASN A 3 -6.47 -76.38 -3.93
N LEU A 4 -5.77 -76.63 -5.06
CA LEU A 4 -4.88 -75.62 -5.65
C LEU A 4 -5.62 -74.54 -6.43
N LYS A 5 -6.83 -74.83 -6.94
CA LYS A 5 -7.66 -73.87 -7.66
C LYS A 5 -8.36 -72.85 -6.76
N PHE A 6 -8.61 -73.20 -5.49
CA PHE A 6 -9.22 -72.31 -4.52
C PHE A 6 -8.24 -71.30 -3.93
N ILE A 7 -6.94 -71.67 -3.82
CA ILE A 7 -5.91 -70.76 -3.31
C ILE A 7 -5.59 -69.67 -4.34
N THR A 8 -5.66 -69.99 -5.64
CA THR A 8 -5.42 -68.96 -6.70
C THR A 8 -6.56 -67.95 -6.83
N LEU A 9 -7.79 -68.34 -6.48
CA LEU A 9 -8.93 -67.45 -6.55
C LEU A 9 -8.99 -66.45 -5.34
N LEU A 10 -8.43 -66.89 -4.18
CA LEU A 10 -8.40 -66.07 -2.97
C LEU A 10 -7.28 -65.01 -3.01
N LEU A 11 -6.26 -65.23 -3.84
CA LEU A 11 -5.12 -64.29 -3.96
C LEU A 11 -5.42 -63.07 -4.90
N ILE A 12 -6.45 -63.20 -5.76
CA ILE A 12 -6.82 -62.15 -6.73
C ILE A 12 -7.78 -61.13 -6.14
N THR A 13 -8.43 -61.40 -5.00
CA THR A 13 -9.40 -60.47 -4.38
C THR A 13 -8.80 -59.51 -3.33
N LEU A 14 -7.46 -59.51 -3.13
CA LEU A 14 -6.82 -58.71 -2.09
C LEU A 14 -6.02 -57.49 -2.62
N ILE A 15 -6.14 -57.16 -3.91
CA ILE A 15 -5.33 -56.10 -4.53
C ILE A 15 -6.19 -54.91 -5.03
N SER A 16 -7.39 -54.68 -4.49
CA SER A 16 -8.25 -53.62 -5.02
C SER A 16 -8.80 -52.66 -3.95
N VAL A 17 -8.01 -52.31 -2.93
CA VAL A 17 -8.32 -51.16 -2.05
C VAL A 17 -7.05 -50.45 -1.63
N THR A 18 -6.36 -49.83 -2.59
CA THR A 18 -5.51 -48.68 -2.30
C THR A 18 -5.77 -47.61 -3.38
N SER A 19 -6.99 -47.12 -3.37
CA SER A 19 -7.24 -45.80 -3.89
C SER A 19 -6.95 -44.85 -2.73
N CYS A 20 -5.72 -44.42 -2.56
CA CYS A 20 -5.41 -43.15 -1.95
C CYS A 20 -5.90 -42.08 -2.92
N SER A 21 -7.07 -41.56 -2.71
CA SER A 21 -7.37 -40.18 -3.10
C SER A 21 -6.58 -39.30 -2.12
N SER A 22 -5.38 -38.91 -2.50
CA SER A 22 -4.81 -37.67 -1.98
C SER A 22 -5.66 -36.56 -2.59
N ASP A 23 -6.73 -36.21 -1.90
CA ASP A 23 -7.30 -34.86 -2.00
C ASP A 23 -6.24 -33.96 -1.38
N ASP A 24 -5.24 -33.59 -2.19
CA ASP A 24 -4.48 -32.38 -2.01
C ASP A 24 -5.43 -31.21 -2.35
N ASP A 25 -6.41 -30.96 -1.47
CA ASP A 25 -6.96 -29.65 -1.27
C ASP A 25 -5.86 -28.81 -0.59
N SER A 26 -4.79 -28.55 -1.33
CA SER A 26 -3.98 -27.37 -1.04
C SER A 26 -4.94 -26.20 -1.20
N ALA A 27 -5.29 -25.57 -0.08
CA ALA A 27 -5.93 -24.26 -0.14
C ALA A 27 -5.17 -23.43 -1.18
N PRO A 28 -5.87 -22.70 -2.05
CA PRO A 28 -5.18 -21.83 -3.00
C PRO A 28 -4.21 -20.99 -2.20
N GLU A 29 -2.93 -21.10 -2.56
CA GLU A 29 -1.91 -20.22 -2.03
C GLU A 29 -2.38 -18.82 -2.43
N ILE A 30 -2.67 -17.98 -1.45
CA ILE A 30 -2.96 -16.57 -1.71
C ILE A 30 -1.61 -16.02 -2.15
N ILE A 31 -1.39 -15.96 -3.46
CA ILE A 31 -0.28 -15.22 -4.04
C ILE A 31 -0.69 -13.78 -3.82
N ASN A 32 -0.11 -13.14 -2.81
CA ASN A 32 -0.20 -11.71 -2.67
C ASN A 32 0.65 -11.13 -3.80
N GLU A 33 0.00 -10.75 -4.90
CA GLU A 33 0.69 -10.08 -5.99
C GLU A 33 1.01 -8.67 -5.49
N GLU A 34 2.29 -8.28 -5.53
CA GLU A 34 2.70 -6.91 -5.21
C GLU A 34 1.94 -5.95 -6.14
N GLU A 35 1.32 -4.95 -5.56
CA GLU A 35 0.54 -3.97 -6.31
C GLU A 35 1.45 -3.15 -7.22
N VAL A 36 1.08 -3.03 -8.49
CA VAL A 36 1.78 -2.14 -9.41
C VAL A 36 1.30 -0.72 -9.18
N ILE A 37 2.11 0.09 -8.50
CA ILE A 37 1.83 1.51 -8.26
C ILE A 37 2.66 2.34 -9.22
N THR A 38 1.99 2.99 -10.18
CA THR A 38 2.64 3.86 -11.16
C THR A 38 2.62 5.32 -10.78
N ASP A 39 1.59 5.75 -10.04
CA ASP A 39 1.40 7.14 -9.65
C ASP A 39 1.01 7.27 -8.19
N VAL A 40 1.64 8.24 -7.52
CA VAL A 40 1.29 8.67 -6.17
C VAL A 40 0.87 10.12 -6.22
N THR A 41 -0.32 10.43 -5.71
CA THR A 41 -0.81 11.81 -5.66
C THR A 41 -0.95 12.31 -4.22
N LEU A 42 -0.58 13.56 -4.01
CA LEU A 42 -0.88 14.30 -2.80
C LEU A 42 -1.80 15.47 -3.15
N THR A 43 -3.02 15.45 -2.63
CA THR A 43 -3.99 16.52 -2.82
C THR A 43 -4.07 17.39 -1.57
N PHE A 44 -3.60 18.62 -1.67
CA PHE A 44 -3.61 19.61 -0.60
C PHE A 44 -4.87 20.46 -0.69
N THR A 45 -5.63 20.54 0.38
CA THR A 45 -6.79 21.42 0.50
C THR A 45 -6.53 22.46 1.58
N ASP A 46 -6.58 23.74 1.21
CA ASP A 46 -6.38 24.88 2.12
C ASP A 46 -7.65 25.19 2.94
N ALA A 47 -7.54 26.15 3.87
CA ALA A 47 -8.66 26.60 4.72
C ALA A 47 -9.83 27.22 3.93
N ASN A 48 -9.63 27.62 2.67
CA ASN A 48 -10.65 28.16 1.78
C ASN A 48 -11.28 27.10 0.89
N SER A 49 -10.92 25.82 1.08
CA SER A 49 -11.34 24.67 0.26
C SER A 49 -10.81 24.71 -1.17
N ASN A 50 -9.69 25.38 -1.42
CA ASN A 50 -8.98 25.26 -2.70
C ASN A 50 -8.10 24.01 -2.63
N ALA A 51 -8.24 23.13 -3.63
CA ALA A 51 -7.47 21.91 -3.73
C ALA A 51 -6.41 22.04 -4.83
N THR A 52 -5.20 21.57 -4.53
CA THR A 52 -4.09 21.42 -5.49
C THR A 52 -3.53 20.01 -5.38
N THR A 53 -3.42 19.32 -6.52
CA THR A 53 -2.88 17.95 -6.56
C THR A 53 -1.51 17.96 -7.20
N TYR A 54 -0.58 17.26 -6.56
CA TYR A 54 0.76 16.99 -7.04
C TYR A 54 0.89 15.50 -7.31
N THR A 55 1.35 15.13 -8.51
CA THR A 55 1.46 13.74 -8.93
C THR A 55 2.92 13.37 -9.18
N PHE A 56 3.39 12.36 -8.47
CA PHE A 56 4.62 11.66 -8.80
C PHE A 56 4.27 10.48 -9.70
N THR A 57 4.94 10.33 -10.83
CA THR A 57 4.83 9.17 -11.70
C THR A 57 6.13 8.39 -11.69
N ASP A 58 6.07 7.08 -11.58
CA ASP A 58 7.25 6.20 -11.62
C ASP A 58 8.05 6.40 -12.91
N PRO A 59 9.39 6.45 -12.85
CA PRO A 59 10.24 6.67 -14.03
C PRO A 59 9.99 5.72 -15.20
N GLN A 60 9.49 4.50 -14.96
CA GLN A 60 9.20 3.54 -16.03
C GLN A 60 7.95 3.90 -16.82
N TYR A 61 7.05 4.71 -16.26
CA TYR A 61 5.75 5.08 -16.83
C TYR A 61 5.66 6.56 -17.23
N ARG A 62 6.73 7.33 -17.01
CA ARG A 62 6.80 8.76 -17.40
C ARG A 62 6.84 8.92 -18.91
N ASP A 63 6.10 9.89 -19.40
CA ASP A 63 6.29 10.38 -20.75
C ASP A 63 7.49 11.34 -20.85
N GLU A 64 7.88 11.70 -22.07
CA GLU A 64 9.01 12.60 -22.33
C GLU A 64 8.80 14.05 -21.85
N ASN A 65 7.56 14.41 -21.48
CA ASN A 65 7.20 15.75 -21.01
C ASN A 65 7.00 15.80 -19.50
N TYR A 66 7.18 14.68 -18.79
CA TYR A 66 7.02 14.65 -17.33
C TYR A 66 7.98 15.63 -16.67
N VAL A 67 7.40 16.44 -15.78
CA VAL A 67 8.15 17.34 -14.90
C VAL A 67 7.80 16.96 -13.47
N ALA A 68 8.82 16.63 -12.66
CA ALA A 68 8.60 16.35 -11.25
C ALA A 68 7.95 17.58 -10.58
N PRO A 69 6.84 17.39 -9.85
CA PRO A 69 6.16 18.52 -9.21
C PRO A 69 6.98 19.02 -8.02
N THR A 70 6.94 20.34 -7.79
CA THR A 70 7.35 20.93 -6.52
C THR A 70 6.10 21.34 -5.74
N ILE A 71 5.94 20.84 -4.53
CA ILE A 71 4.85 21.20 -3.63
C ILE A 71 5.12 22.61 -3.09
N SER A 72 4.25 23.57 -3.40
CA SER A 72 4.36 24.93 -2.92
C SER A 72 3.36 25.19 -1.81
N LEU A 73 3.86 25.52 -0.62
CA LEU A 73 3.06 25.79 0.59
C LEU A 73 3.32 27.20 1.10
N THR A 74 2.31 27.78 1.75
CA THR A 74 2.44 29.09 2.41
C THR A 74 2.81 28.89 3.87
N SER A 75 3.85 29.59 4.34
CA SER A 75 4.31 29.55 5.73
C SER A 75 3.19 29.94 6.71
N GLY A 76 3.01 29.13 7.75
CA GLY A 76 1.97 29.28 8.76
C GLY A 76 0.61 28.71 8.39
N GLU A 77 0.41 28.28 7.14
CA GLU A 77 -0.87 27.72 6.71
C GLU A 77 -0.98 26.21 7.05
N THR A 78 -2.23 25.79 7.14
CA THR A 78 -2.60 24.40 7.43
C THR A 78 -3.35 23.81 6.24
N TYR A 79 -2.97 22.59 5.84
CA TYR A 79 -3.56 21.88 4.71
C TYR A 79 -4.09 20.53 5.14
N GLN A 80 -5.27 20.15 4.65
CA GLN A 80 -5.69 18.75 4.62
C GLN A 80 -5.04 18.10 3.41
N VAL A 81 -4.44 16.91 3.61
CA VAL A 81 -3.69 16.21 2.56
C VAL A 81 -4.23 14.79 2.43
N GLU A 82 -4.68 14.47 1.22
CA GLU A 82 -5.10 13.13 0.84
C GLU A 82 -4.03 12.49 -0.04
N THR A 83 -3.59 11.30 0.34
CA THR A 83 -2.64 10.49 -0.44
C THR A 83 -3.41 9.41 -1.19
N ASN A 84 -3.19 9.32 -2.52
CA ASN A 84 -3.79 8.28 -3.34
C ASN A 84 -2.75 7.60 -4.22
N PHE A 85 -3.00 6.33 -4.52
CA PHE A 85 -2.17 5.44 -5.33
C PHE A 85 -2.95 4.96 -6.54
N TYR A 86 -2.29 4.87 -7.69
CA TYR A 86 -2.91 4.45 -8.95
C TYR A 86 -1.99 3.52 -9.73
N ASN A 87 -2.61 2.60 -10.46
CA ASN A 87 -1.96 1.85 -11.52
C ASN A 87 -2.51 2.33 -12.86
N ASN A 88 -1.73 3.13 -13.57
CA ASN A 88 -2.02 3.65 -14.90
C ASN A 88 -1.15 2.97 -15.98
N SER A 89 -0.62 1.78 -15.69
CA SER A 89 0.23 1.03 -16.64
C SER A 89 -0.52 0.65 -17.92
N ASP A 90 -1.84 0.41 -17.83
CA ASP A 90 -2.73 0.32 -18.98
C ASP A 90 -3.65 1.57 -19.05
N PRO A 91 -3.45 2.48 -20.01
CA PRO A 91 -4.27 3.68 -20.13
C PRO A 91 -5.75 3.41 -20.44
N ASN A 92 -6.10 2.18 -20.86
CA ASN A 92 -7.48 1.79 -21.15
C ASN A 92 -8.20 1.18 -19.93
N ASP A 93 -7.44 0.81 -18.90
CA ASP A 93 -7.94 0.20 -17.66
C ASP A 93 -7.17 0.74 -16.46
N PRO A 94 -7.33 2.04 -16.12
CA PRO A 94 -6.67 2.63 -14.96
C PRO A 94 -7.31 2.12 -13.66
N GLU A 95 -6.49 1.76 -12.69
CA GLU A 95 -6.91 1.24 -11.39
C GLU A 95 -6.64 2.23 -10.27
N VAL A 96 -7.55 2.27 -9.29
CA VAL A 96 -7.41 3.08 -8.07
C VAL A 96 -6.95 2.16 -6.94
N ILE A 97 -5.65 1.99 -6.79
CA ILE A 97 -5.02 1.13 -5.78
C ILE A 97 -5.36 1.59 -4.34
N THR A 98 -5.66 2.87 -4.16
CA THR A 98 -6.09 3.40 -2.84
C THR A 98 -7.30 2.66 -2.26
N GLU A 99 -8.22 2.17 -3.10
CA GLU A 99 -9.39 1.41 -2.63
C GLU A 99 -8.97 0.08 -2.02
N GLU A 100 -8.01 -0.62 -2.63
CA GLU A 100 -7.42 -1.86 -2.13
C GLU A 100 -6.64 -1.63 -0.84
N VAL A 101 -5.80 -0.59 -0.77
CA VAL A 101 -5.11 -0.16 0.46
C VAL A 101 -6.09 0.09 1.62
N MET A 102 -7.28 0.66 1.33
CA MET A 102 -8.33 0.85 2.35
C MET A 102 -9.03 -0.46 2.73
N GLU A 103 -9.26 -1.37 1.80
CA GLU A 103 -9.86 -2.67 2.08
C GLU A 103 -8.91 -3.51 2.93
N GLU A 104 -7.62 -3.47 2.63
CA GLU A 104 -6.52 -4.17 3.31
C GLU A 104 -5.78 -3.30 4.34
N ARG A 105 -6.46 -2.34 4.96
CA ARG A 105 -5.88 -1.38 5.92
C ARG A 105 -5.19 -2.02 7.12
N ASP A 106 -5.49 -3.27 7.43
CA ASP A 106 -4.80 -4.01 8.48
C ASP A 106 -3.37 -4.36 8.06
N ASP A 107 -3.14 -4.54 6.76
CA ASP A 107 -1.87 -4.93 6.16
C ASP A 107 -1.08 -3.73 5.58
N HIS A 108 -1.68 -2.54 5.48
CA HIS A 108 -1.00 -1.37 4.93
C HIS A 108 -0.74 -0.27 5.98
N PHE A 109 0.33 0.49 5.77
CA PHE A 109 0.65 1.65 6.61
C PHE A 109 1.52 2.66 5.85
N LEU A 110 1.19 3.95 5.94
CA LEU A 110 1.98 5.01 5.34
C LEU A 110 2.95 5.60 6.36
N THR A 111 4.16 5.88 5.91
CA THR A 111 5.15 6.68 6.65
C THR A 111 5.50 7.93 5.87
N TYR A 112 5.80 9.00 6.60
CA TYR A 112 6.15 10.31 6.07
C TYR A 112 7.52 10.74 6.59
N GLY A 113 8.36 11.25 5.72
CA GLY A 113 9.64 11.86 6.05
C GLY A 113 9.68 13.30 5.58
N PHE A 114 10.24 14.21 6.37
CA PHE A 114 10.47 15.59 5.97
C PHE A 114 11.95 15.91 6.13
N VAL A 115 12.62 16.22 5.02
CA VAL A 115 14.05 16.53 5.00
C VAL A 115 14.20 18.01 4.67
N ASP A 116 14.92 18.73 5.51
CA ASP A 116 15.19 20.17 5.35
C ASP A 116 13.93 21.05 5.19
N SER A 117 12.75 20.53 5.55
CA SER A 117 11.48 21.25 5.50
C SER A 117 10.82 21.28 6.88
N ASP A 118 10.27 22.44 7.24
CA ASP A 118 9.59 22.67 8.53
C ASP A 118 8.10 22.35 8.39
N ILE A 119 7.79 21.04 8.40
CA ILE A 119 6.42 20.51 8.31
C ILE A 119 6.10 19.72 9.58
N SER A 120 4.95 20.02 10.18
CA SER A 120 4.36 19.15 11.20
C SER A 120 3.15 18.44 10.62
N LEU A 121 3.06 17.13 10.87
CA LEU A 121 2.00 16.26 10.37
C LEU A 121 1.12 15.76 11.52
N THR A 122 -0.17 15.62 11.26
CA THR A 122 -1.13 14.91 12.12
C THR A 122 -1.97 14.00 11.25
N ARG A 123 -2.22 12.76 11.68
CA ARG A 123 -3.09 11.81 10.99
C ARG A 123 -4.55 12.17 11.23
N THR A 124 -5.36 12.17 10.17
CA THR A 124 -6.78 12.57 10.20
C THR A 124 -7.68 11.52 9.55
N ASP A 125 -7.16 10.30 9.38
CA ASP A 125 -7.87 9.19 8.77
C ASP A 125 -9.24 8.94 9.41
N GLY A 126 -10.23 8.70 8.56
CA GLY A 126 -11.55 8.25 8.95
C GLY A 126 -11.62 6.74 9.19
N ALA A 127 -12.84 6.24 9.41
CA ALA A 127 -13.06 4.82 9.71
C ALA A 127 -12.62 3.87 8.58
N MET A 128 -12.63 4.34 7.32
CA MET A 128 -12.25 3.52 6.15
C MET A 128 -10.73 3.35 6.03
N SER A 129 -9.95 4.26 6.61
CA SER A 129 -8.49 4.25 6.63
C SER A 129 -7.92 4.15 8.06
N THR A 130 -8.69 3.52 8.96
CA THR A 130 -8.26 3.13 10.31
C THR A 130 -8.36 1.61 10.42
N ASP A 131 -7.27 0.96 10.84
CA ASP A 131 -7.19 -0.49 10.92
C ASP A 131 -8.05 -1.08 12.07
N SER A 132 -8.13 -2.41 12.15
CA SER A 132 -8.94 -3.10 13.18
C SER A 132 -8.44 -2.86 14.61
N ASN A 133 -7.21 -2.40 14.79
CA ASN A 133 -6.62 -2.03 16.08
C ASN A 133 -6.83 -0.56 16.44
N GLY A 134 -7.49 0.21 15.58
CA GLY A 134 -7.72 1.64 15.75
C GLY A 134 -6.54 2.52 15.35
N ILE A 135 -5.60 1.97 14.57
CA ILE A 135 -4.44 2.71 14.07
C ILE A 135 -4.82 3.37 12.74
N GLN A 136 -4.67 4.68 12.66
CA GLN A 136 -4.83 5.46 11.44
C GLN A 136 -3.68 5.16 10.48
N ILE A 137 -3.98 4.64 9.26
CA ILE A 137 -2.95 4.16 8.33
C ILE A 137 -2.23 5.29 7.58
N GLY A 138 -2.79 6.51 7.56
CA GLY A 138 -2.11 7.70 7.04
C GLY A 138 -2.52 8.14 5.65
N LEU A 139 -3.62 7.64 5.07
CA LEU A 139 -4.11 8.14 3.78
C LEU A 139 -4.62 9.58 3.87
N SER A 140 -5.17 9.99 5.02
CA SER A 140 -5.61 11.35 5.28
C SER A 140 -4.78 11.96 6.41
N THR A 141 -4.18 13.12 6.14
CA THR A 141 -3.29 13.81 7.08
C THR A 141 -3.55 15.31 7.05
N GLN A 142 -3.15 16.00 8.12
CA GLN A 142 -3.08 17.45 8.18
C GLN A 142 -1.62 17.88 8.26
N TRP A 143 -1.20 18.78 7.38
CA TRP A 143 0.15 19.34 7.38
C TRP A 143 0.10 20.81 7.75
N VAL A 144 1.00 21.22 8.64
CA VAL A 144 1.22 22.63 8.97
C VAL A 144 2.58 23.04 8.42
N ALA A 145 2.59 23.99 7.50
CA ALA A 145 3.80 24.56 6.94
C ALA A 145 4.40 25.58 7.94
N GLY A 146 5.61 25.32 8.41
CA GLY A 146 6.32 26.19 9.35
C GLY A 146 7.12 27.29 8.66
N ALA A 147 8.41 27.39 8.95
CA ALA A 147 9.28 28.42 8.40
C ALA A 147 9.50 28.25 6.89
N ALA A 148 9.61 29.37 6.18
CA ALA A 148 9.94 29.38 4.75
C ALA A 148 11.30 28.70 4.47
N GLY A 149 11.36 27.90 3.39
CA GLY A 149 12.55 27.14 3.01
C GLY A 149 12.22 26.08 1.96
N ASN A 150 13.24 25.39 1.51
CA ASN A 150 13.13 24.28 0.56
C ASN A 150 13.53 22.98 1.24
N GLY A 151 12.91 21.89 0.85
CA GLY A 151 13.22 20.56 1.35
C GLY A 151 12.49 19.48 0.56
N GLU A 152 12.30 18.34 1.17
CA GLU A 152 11.64 17.18 0.56
C GLU A 152 10.58 16.59 1.49
N ALA A 153 9.49 16.08 0.92
CA ALA A 153 8.58 15.15 1.57
C ALA A 153 8.74 13.77 0.96
N ILE A 154 8.99 12.79 1.80
CA ILE A 154 9.09 11.38 1.44
C ILE A 154 7.81 10.70 1.91
N VAL A 155 7.13 9.98 1.02
CA VAL A 155 5.94 9.19 1.33
C VAL A 155 6.24 7.75 0.97
N SER A 156 5.98 6.84 1.91
CA SER A 156 6.15 5.40 1.67
C SER A 156 4.87 4.66 2.06
N LEU A 157 4.41 3.76 1.20
CA LEU A 157 3.42 2.74 1.52
C LEU A 157 4.15 1.47 1.91
N ILE A 158 3.82 0.92 3.06
CA ILE A 158 4.41 -0.29 3.60
C ILE A 158 3.34 -1.36 3.70
N HIS A 159 3.62 -2.53 3.14
CA HIS A 159 2.78 -3.71 3.16
C HIS A 159 3.23 -4.67 4.25
N GLN A 160 2.26 -5.26 4.96
CA GLN A 160 2.43 -6.25 6.02
C GLN A 160 3.51 -5.90 7.07
N PRO A 161 3.50 -4.68 7.65
CA PRO A 161 4.42 -4.37 8.72
C PRO A 161 4.14 -5.24 9.95
N GLU A 162 5.18 -5.75 10.60
CA GLU A 162 5.07 -6.49 11.86
C GLU A 162 4.50 -5.64 13.00
N SER A 163 4.75 -4.34 12.95
CA SER A 163 4.16 -3.36 13.86
C SER A 163 4.07 -1.97 13.25
N LYS A 164 3.03 -1.22 13.66
CA LYS A 164 2.75 0.16 13.29
C LYS A 164 2.86 1.05 14.52
N ASP A 165 3.61 2.15 14.46
CA ASP A 165 3.77 3.12 15.55
C ASP A 165 3.36 4.52 15.09
N THR A 166 2.31 5.06 15.71
CA THR A 166 1.80 6.42 15.50
C THR A 166 2.11 7.37 16.66
N SER A 167 2.95 6.97 17.63
CA SER A 167 3.43 7.87 18.69
C SER A 167 4.21 9.06 18.11
N ASN A 168 4.91 8.84 16.97
CA ASN A 168 5.31 9.87 16.05
C ASN A 168 4.25 9.96 14.94
N PRO A 169 3.57 11.10 14.73
CA PRO A 169 2.56 11.26 13.69
C PRO A 169 3.05 10.92 12.27
N ASN A 170 4.33 11.11 11.99
CA ASN A 170 4.94 10.71 10.72
C ASN A 170 4.86 9.19 10.48
N GLY A 171 4.68 8.41 11.53
CA GLY A 171 4.62 6.96 11.50
C GLY A 171 5.99 6.31 11.52
N ALA A 172 6.04 5.13 12.14
CA ALA A 172 7.19 4.23 12.07
C ALA A 172 6.69 2.79 12.04
N VAL A 173 7.47 1.91 11.44
CA VAL A 173 7.14 0.48 11.30
C VAL A 173 8.34 -0.38 11.69
N VAL A 174 8.05 -1.65 12.03
CA VAL A 174 9.03 -2.72 12.07
C VAL A 174 8.61 -3.75 11.04
N GLY A 175 9.56 -4.23 10.23
CA GLY A 175 9.27 -5.20 9.16
C GLY A 175 8.38 -4.64 8.06
N GLY A 176 7.83 -5.55 7.28
CA GLY A 176 7.04 -5.24 6.09
C GLY A 176 7.89 -5.01 4.85
N GLU A 177 7.21 -4.93 3.70
CA GLU A 177 7.79 -4.63 2.40
C GLU A 177 7.35 -3.22 1.97
N THR A 178 8.15 -2.55 1.16
CA THR A 178 7.80 -1.22 0.66
C THR A 178 7.23 -1.37 -0.74
N ASP A 179 5.92 -1.16 -0.89
CA ASP A 179 5.25 -1.20 -2.20
C ASP A 179 5.67 -0.01 -3.05
N VAL A 180 5.70 1.17 -2.44
CA VAL A 180 6.18 2.38 -3.12
C VAL A 180 6.81 3.35 -2.13
N GLN A 181 7.88 4.03 -2.57
CA GLN A 181 8.46 5.19 -1.89
C GLN A 181 8.72 6.29 -2.90
N VAL A 182 8.20 7.47 -2.64
CA VAL A 182 8.34 8.65 -3.51
C VAL A 182 8.86 9.84 -2.72
N SER A 183 9.56 10.73 -3.43
CA SER A 183 10.02 12.02 -2.90
C SER A 183 9.45 13.16 -3.73
N PHE A 184 8.92 14.16 -3.05
CA PHE A 184 8.45 15.41 -3.63
C PHE A 184 9.32 16.56 -3.14
N ASP A 185 9.80 17.40 -4.04
CA ASP A 185 10.38 18.68 -3.66
C ASP A 185 9.32 19.56 -2.98
N ILE A 186 9.69 20.26 -1.90
CA ILE A 186 8.82 21.21 -1.20
C ILE A 186 9.47 22.61 -1.20
N GLU A 187 8.65 23.61 -1.44
CA GLU A 187 8.97 25.02 -1.24
C GLU A 187 7.91 25.65 -0.30
N ILE A 188 8.34 26.11 0.87
CA ILE A 188 7.52 26.89 1.81
C ILE A 188 7.86 28.37 1.60
N GLN A 189 6.88 29.19 1.26
CA GLN A 189 7.02 30.62 0.92
C GLN A 189 6.37 31.52 1.96
#